data_e42aafbf0fe6e2c731b8570087b47b34
#
_entry.id   e42aafbf0fe6e2c731b8570087b47b34
#
_cell.length_a   1.000
_cell.length_b   1.000
_cell.length_c   1.000
_cell.angle_alpha   90.00
_cell.angle_beta   90.00
_cell.angle_gamma   90.00
#
_symmetry.space_group_name_H-M   'P 1'
#
loop_
_entity.id
_entity.type
_entity.pdbx_description
1 polymer ?
#
loop_
_entity_poly.entity_id
_entity_poly.type
_entity_poly.pdbx_seq_one_letter_code
_entity_poly.pdbx_strand_id
1 'polypeptide(L)'
;MSRAGVAAALLGLLLAAPAAALDLVLPSTARLTAERNTAPDRYAAPVGVYSEGQVARVNVDGPVRRAAWRMDTPGLTALQVMRPLRRQLNEAGFDIVLDCAARECGGFDFRFAVEVLPGPNMYVNLRAFHFITALRRADDGTPTEAISILASTAATSAYVQIIQARSGDAPEGESTPITPEATAEVPLATATGDFAETLKVDGHLVLNRLEFETGTSALGPGPFATLERLAELLKAEPDLRVALVGHTDAVGSLDANTALSRRRAEAVRQRLVQSYDVAPGRVEAQGAGYLAPRASNLTEAGREQNRRVEVVVLSAD
;
A
#
# COMPACT_ATOMS: atom_id res chain seq x y z
N MET A 1 -45.36 -18.34 -64.75
CA MET A 1 -44.93 -19.09 -63.53
C MET A 1 -43.68 -18.35 -63.01
N SER A 2 -43.89 -17.45 -62.06
CA SER A 2 -42.84 -16.59 -61.49
C SER A 2 -42.43 -17.13 -60.12
N ARG A 3 -41.17 -17.49 -59.95
CA ARG A 3 -40.60 -17.94 -58.65
C ARG A 3 -39.96 -16.73 -57.98
N ALA A 4 -40.60 -16.25 -56.92
CA ALA A 4 -40.03 -15.26 -56.01
C ALA A 4 -39.07 -15.97 -55.04
N GLY A 5 -37.77 -15.61 -55.11
CA GLY A 5 -36.78 -16.06 -54.15
C GLY A 5 -36.77 -15.16 -52.92
N VAL A 6 -37.01 -15.74 -51.75
CA VAL A 6 -36.93 -15.09 -50.45
C VAL A 6 -35.46 -15.15 -49.99
N ALA A 7 -34.77 -14.02 -49.94
CA ALA A 7 -33.44 -13.90 -49.34
C ALA A 7 -33.61 -13.75 -47.82
N ALA A 8 -33.22 -14.73 -47.05
CA ALA A 8 -33.14 -14.65 -45.60
C ALA A 8 -31.83 -13.97 -45.20
N ALA A 9 -31.92 -12.75 -44.67
CA ALA A 9 -30.81 -12.08 -44.07
C ALA A 9 -30.55 -12.64 -42.65
N LEU A 10 -29.46 -13.39 -42.49
CA LEU A 10 -28.96 -13.80 -41.18
C LEU A 10 -28.31 -12.60 -40.50
N LEU A 11 -29.02 -12.03 -39.51
CA LEU A 11 -28.49 -11.02 -38.63
C LEU A 11 -27.63 -11.73 -37.55
N GLY A 12 -26.31 -11.73 -37.71
CA GLY A 12 -25.39 -12.29 -36.73
C GLY A 12 -25.38 -11.41 -35.47
N LEU A 13 -25.98 -11.87 -34.37
CA LEU A 13 -25.76 -11.29 -33.05
C LEU A 13 -24.31 -11.58 -32.65
N LEU A 14 -23.46 -10.56 -32.70
CA LEU A 14 -22.16 -10.57 -32.04
C LEU A 14 -22.43 -10.49 -30.53
N LEU A 15 -22.47 -11.64 -29.87
CA LEU A 15 -22.40 -11.71 -28.41
C LEU A 15 -21.02 -11.21 -27.99
N ALA A 16 -20.96 -9.99 -27.49
CA ALA A 16 -19.77 -9.48 -26.81
C ALA A 16 -19.51 -10.37 -25.58
N ALA A 17 -18.46 -11.17 -25.63
CA ALA A 17 -18.01 -11.93 -24.48
C ALA A 17 -17.66 -10.94 -23.35
N PRO A 18 -18.04 -11.20 -22.08
CA PRO A 18 -17.62 -10.37 -20.97
C PRO A 18 -16.08 -10.32 -20.96
N ALA A 19 -15.52 -9.14 -20.97
CA ALA A 19 -14.07 -8.96 -20.88
C ALA A 19 -13.62 -9.51 -19.52
N ALA A 20 -12.89 -10.61 -19.53
CA ALA A 20 -12.27 -11.14 -18.31
C ALA A 20 -11.27 -10.13 -17.76
N ALA A 21 -11.14 -10.06 -16.43
CA ALA A 21 -10.11 -9.26 -15.79
C ALA A 21 -8.72 -9.68 -16.31
N LEU A 22 -7.82 -8.72 -16.51
CA LEU A 22 -6.46 -9.04 -16.97
C LEU A 22 -5.68 -9.74 -15.85
N ASP A 23 -5.33 -10.99 -16.05
CA ASP A 23 -4.44 -11.71 -15.13
C ASP A 23 -2.98 -11.39 -15.45
N LEU A 24 -2.39 -10.53 -14.63
CA LEU A 24 -0.97 -10.18 -14.73
C LEU A 24 -0.11 -11.32 -14.19
N VAL A 25 0.80 -11.80 -15.02
CA VAL A 25 1.73 -12.89 -14.66
C VAL A 25 2.88 -12.31 -13.85
N LEU A 26 2.99 -12.77 -12.61
CA LEU A 26 4.11 -12.49 -11.71
C LEU A 26 5.16 -13.63 -11.79
N PRO A 27 6.40 -13.40 -11.36
CA PRO A 27 7.41 -14.46 -11.23
C PRO A 27 6.89 -15.63 -10.39
N SER A 28 7.33 -16.85 -10.69
CA SER A 28 6.92 -18.07 -9.95
C SER A 28 7.28 -18.06 -8.46
N THR A 29 8.19 -17.18 -8.05
CA THR A 29 8.55 -16.95 -6.64
C THR A 29 7.58 -16.05 -5.91
N ALA A 30 6.61 -15.42 -6.61
CA ALA A 30 5.62 -14.54 -6.00
C ALA A 30 4.61 -15.35 -5.17
N ARG A 31 4.48 -14.99 -3.91
CA ARG A 31 3.51 -15.58 -2.99
C ARG A 31 2.47 -14.52 -2.64
N LEU A 32 1.20 -14.86 -2.81
CA LEU A 32 0.08 -14.00 -2.42
C LEU A 32 0.13 -13.79 -0.89
N THR A 33 0.12 -12.52 -0.47
CA THR A 33 0.13 -12.15 0.95
C THR A 33 -1.22 -11.63 1.41
N ALA A 34 -1.98 -11.00 0.52
CA ALA A 34 -3.35 -10.57 0.78
C ALA A 34 -4.13 -10.44 -0.52
N GLU A 35 -5.43 -10.71 -0.44
CA GLU A 35 -6.40 -10.40 -1.49
C GLU A 35 -7.70 -9.89 -0.86
N ARG A 36 -8.27 -8.85 -1.43
CA ARG A 36 -9.56 -8.28 -1.05
C ARG A 36 -10.34 -7.85 -2.29
N ASN A 37 -11.47 -8.48 -2.50
CA ASN A 37 -12.39 -8.17 -3.59
C ASN A 37 -13.63 -7.49 -3.02
N THR A 38 -14.07 -6.40 -3.64
CA THR A 38 -15.27 -5.65 -3.24
C THR A 38 -16.10 -5.33 -4.49
N ALA A 39 -17.43 -5.49 -4.39
CA ALA A 39 -18.37 -5.12 -5.45
C ALA A 39 -19.78 -4.89 -4.86
N PRO A 40 -20.47 -3.78 -5.20
CA PRO A 40 -19.92 -2.65 -5.93
C PRO A 40 -18.96 -1.84 -5.06
N ASP A 41 -17.96 -1.18 -5.67
CA ASP A 41 -17.03 -0.30 -4.98
C ASP A 41 -16.57 0.82 -5.93
N ARG A 42 -15.80 1.76 -5.42
CA ARG A 42 -15.17 2.84 -6.19
C ARG A 42 -13.66 2.81 -5.98
N TYR A 43 -12.93 2.77 -7.06
CA TYR A 43 -11.49 2.96 -7.04
C TYR A 43 -11.10 4.32 -7.63
N ALA A 44 -10.47 5.15 -6.82
CA ALA A 44 -9.92 6.43 -7.24
C ALA A 44 -8.47 6.23 -7.69
N ALA A 45 -8.28 5.82 -8.95
CA ALA A 45 -6.99 5.50 -9.53
C ALA A 45 -6.11 6.76 -9.65
N PRO A 46 -4.89 6.78 -9.09
CA PRO A 46 -3.94 7.88 -9.25
C PRO A 46 -3.51 8.03 -10.72
N VAL A 47 -3.63 9.23 -11.29
CA VAL A 47 -3.24 9.51 -12.68
C VAL A 47 -2.19 10.62 -12.80
N GLY A 48 -1.66 11.08 -11.69
CA GLY A 48 -0.61 12.08 -11.61
C GLY A 48 0.29 11.88 -10.40
N VAL A 49 1.43 12.51 -10.41
CA VAL A 49 2.34 12.57 -9.25
C VAL A 49 1.75 13.45 -8.14
N TYR A 50 2.25 13.32 -6.93
CA TYR A 50 1.87 14.23 -5.84
C TYR A 50 2.40 15.63 -6.12
N SER A 51 1.50 16.59 -6.21
CA SER A 51 1.79 18.00 -6.46
C SER A 51 0.75 18.86 -5.75
N GLU A 52 1.16 20.00 -5.22
CA GLU A 52 0.27 20.98 -4.58
C GLU A 52 -0.65 20.39 -3.49
N GLY A 53 -0.14 19.42 -2.73
CA GLY A 53 -0.90 18.81 -1.63
C GLY A 53 -1.82 17.67 -2.04
N GLN A 54 -1.85 17.25 -3.30
CA GLN A 54 -2.77 16.23 -3.81
C GLN A 54 -2.20 15.37 -4.92
N VAL A 55 -2.91 14.28 -5.20
CA VAL A 55 -2.67 13.39 -6.36
C VAL A 55 -3.91 13.45 -7.26
N ALA A 56 -3.74 13.74 -8.53
CA ALA A 56 -4.82 13.68 -9.52
C ALA A 56 -5.34 12.24 -9.65
N ARG A 57 -6.67 12.08 -9.73
CA ARG A 57 -7.33 10.75 -9.75
C ARG A 57 -8.44 10.69 -10.78
N VAL A 58 -8.70 9.45 -11.21
CA VAL A 58 -9.85 9.06 -12.02
C VAL A 58 -10.62 7.97 -11.27
N ASN A 59 -11.95 8.11 -11.22
CA ASN A 59 -12.80 7.12 -10.56
C ASN A 59 -13.26 6.05 -11.55
N VAL A 60 -13.23 4.80 -11.11
CA VAL A 60 -13.86 3.65 -11.77
C VAL A 60 -14.78 2.99 -10.76
N ASP A 61 -16.07 2.91 -11.09
CA ASP A 61 -17.13 2.36 -10.23
C ASP A 61 -17.50 0.96 -10.70
N GLY A 62 -17.43 -0.02 -9.81
CA GLY A 62 -17.78 -1.41 -10.08
C GLY A 62 -17.00 -2.39 -9.21
N PRO A 63 -16.69 -3.61 -9.66
CA PRO A 63 -15.85 -4.53 -8.90
C PRO A 63 -14.42 -4.05 -8.81
N VAL A 64 -13.85 -4.12 -7.61
CA VAL A 64 -12.45 -3.76 -7.32
C VAL A 64 -11.74 -4.93 -6.64
N ARG A 65 -10.68 -5.41 -7.29
CA ARG A 65 -9.76 -6.42 -6.77
C ARG A 65 -8.49 -5.76 -6.26
N ARG A 66 -8.09 -6.07 -5.04
CA ARG A 66 -6.85 -5.61 -4.41
C ARG A 66 -6.06 -6.83 -3.99
N ALA A 67 -4.84 -6.98 -4.49
CA ALA A 67 -4.01 -8.11 -4.13
C ALA A 67 -2.55 -7.68 -3.96
N ALA A 68 -1.85 -8.31 -3.03
CA ALA A 68 -0.43 -8.08 -2.79
C ALA A 68 0.33 -9.41 -2.77
N TRP A 69 1.58 -9.34 -3.23
CA TRP A 69 2.50 -10.47 -3.28
C TRP A 69 3.86 -10.09 -2.73
N ARG A 70 4.50 -11.07 -2.12
CA ARG A 70 5.91 -11.01 -1.73
C ARG A 70 6.72 -12.00 -2.58
N MET A 71 7.92 -11.58 -2.95
CA MET A 71 8.91 -12.40 -3.65
C MET A 71 10.21 -12.38 -2.85
N ASP A 72 10.73 -13.56 -2.51
CA ASP A 72 12.03 -13.69 -1.86
C ASP A 72 13.12 -13.69 -2.94
N THR A 73 13.51 -12.49 -3.35
CA THR A 73 14.46 -12.26 -4.45
C THR A 73 15.43 -11.15 -4.05
N PRO A 74 16.59 -11.50 -3.46
CA PRO A 74 17.59 -10.50 -3.09
C PRO A 74 18.14 -9.78 -4.33
N GLY A 75 18.34 -8.46 -4.21
CA GLY A 75 19.02 -7.64 -5.22
C GLY A 75 18.18 -7.18 -6.40
N LEU A 76 16.88 -7.48 -6.46
CA LEU A 76 16.01 -6.90 -7.49
C LEU A 76 15.66 -5.45 -7.17
N THR A 77 15.70 -4.60 -8.20
CA THR A 77 15.16 -3.24 -8.10
C THR A 77 13.65 -3.21 -8.38
N ALA A 78 12.94 -2.21 -7.86
CA ALA A 78 11.52 -2.01 -8.14
C ALA A 78 11.23 -1.88 -9.64
N LEU A 79 12.15 -1.27 -10.40
CA LEU A 79 12.06 -1.16 -11.86
C LEU A 79 12.17 -2.53 -12.55
N GLN A 80 13.04 -3.42 -12.07
CA GLN A 80 13.17 -4.76 -12.65
C GLN A 80 11.91 -5.60 -12.42
N VAL A 81 11.26 -5.42 -11.26
CA VAL A 81 9.96 -6.04 -10.97
C VAL A 81 8.85 -5.45 -11.84
N MET A 82 8.86 -4.13 -12.04
CA MET A 82 7.82 -3.42 -12.79
C MET A 82 7.89 -3.64 -14.30
N ARG A 83 9.09 -3.78 -14.89
CA ARG A 83 9.29 -3.87 -16.35
C ARG A 83 8.44 -4.96 -17.02
N PRO A 84 8.39 -6.23 -16.57
CA PRO A 84 7.55 -7.24 -17.20
C PRO A 84 6.04 -6.96 -17.06
N LEU A 85 5.60 -6.34 -15.96
CA LEU A 85 4.21 -5.96 -15.75
C LEU A 85 3.78 -4.82 -16.67
N ARG A 86 4.64 -3.81 -16.84
CA ARG A 86 4.44 -2.72 -17.82
C ARG A 86 4.25 -3.26 -19.23
N ARG A 87 5.08 -4.23 -19.65
CA ARG A 87 4.95 -4.86 -20.95
C ARG A 87 3.60 -5.56 -21.13
N GLN A 88 3.17 -6.33 -20.13
CA GLN A 88 1.87 -7.00 -20.16
C GLN A 88 0.69 -6.03 -20.26
N LEU A 89 0.75 -4.88 -19.56
CA LEU A 89 -0.26 -3.83 -19.68
C LEU A 89 -0.34 -3.28 -21.12
N ASN A 90 0.81 -2.98 -21.73
CA ASN A 90 0.87 -2.49 -23.12
C ASN A 90 0.37 -3.54 -24.11
N GLU A 91 0.78 -4.80 -23.96
CA GLU A 91 0.34 -5.91 -24.82
C GLU A 91 -1.17 -6.16 -24.68
N ALA A 92 -1.75 -5.91 -23.52
CA ALA A 92 -3.18 -5.98 -23.28
C ALA A 92 -3.96 -4.72 -23.75
N GLY A 93 -3.30 -3.72 -24.31
CA GLY A 93 -3.92 -2.52 -24.87
C GLY A 93 -4.36 -1.50 -23.82
N PHE A 94 -3.73 -1.48 -22.63
CA PHE A 94 -3.92 -0.43 -21.66
C PHE A 94 -3.05 0.78 -21.96
N ASP A 95 -3.59 1.98 -21.74
CA ASP A 95 -2.88 3.25 -21.79
C ASP A 95 -2.25 3.56 -20.43
N ILE A 96 -0.92 3.62 -20.38
CA ILE A 96 -0.19 3.96 -19.13
C ILE A 96 -0.22 5.48 -18.96
N VAL A 97 -1.00 5.93 -17.98
CA VAL A 97 -1.23 7.36 -17.71
C VAL A 97 -0.35 7.90 -16.57
N LEU A 98 0.19 7.02 -15.74
CA LEU A 98 1.15 7.36 -14.69
C LEU A 98 2.23 6.27 -14.64
N ASP A 99 3.49 6.69 -14.64
CA ASP A 99 4.65 5.81 -14.50
C ASP A 99 5.77 6.61 -13.85
N CYS A 100 6.05 6.32 -12.57
CA CYS A 100 6.99 7.11 -11.79
C CYS A 100 7.71 6.27 -10.73
N ALA A 101 8.86 6.74 -10.29
CA ALA A 101 9.66 6.09 -9.24
C ALA A 101 9.80 7.01 -8.03
N ALA A 102 9.61 6.46 -6.85
CA ALA A 102 9.89 7.06 -5.54
C ALA A 102 9.76 8.60 -5.49
N ARG A 103 10.87 9.34 -5.63
CA ARG A 103 10.88 10.81 -5.60
C ARG A 103 10.10 11.44 -6.73
N GLU A 104 10.12 10.88 -7.92
CA GLU A 104 9.39 11.39 -9.10
C GLU A 104 7.89 11.33 -8.87
N CYS A 105 7.40 10.31 -8.16
CA CYS A 105 6.00 10.23 -7.76
C CYS A 105 5.60 11.32 -6.75
N GLY A 106 6.54 11.80 -5.93
CA GLY A 106 6.31 12.68 -4.77
C GLY A 106 6.71 12.03 -3.44
N GLY A 107 7.45 10.91 -3.48
CA GLY A 107 8.05 10.29 -2.31
C GLY A 107 7.06 9.86 -1.23
N PHE A 108 7.30 10.33 -0.01
CA PHE A 108 6.48 10.06 1.16
C PHE A 108 5.02 10.47 0.95
N ASP A 109 4.78 11.71 0.51
CA ASP A 109 3.42 12.25 0.39
C ASP A 109 2.60 11.47 -0.65
N PHE A 110 3.19 11.08 -1.77
CA PHE A 110 2.55 10.21 -2.75
C PHE A 110 2.19 8.85 -2.15
N ARG A 111 3.14 8.20 -1.43
CA ARG A 111 2.91 6.89 -0.80
C ARG A 111 1.68 6.90 0.12
N PHE A 112 1.50 7.97 0.89
CA PHE A 112 0.37 8.11 1.81
C PHE A 112 -0.89 8.71 1.17
N ALA A 113 -0.77 9.27 -0.02
CA ALA A 113 -1.91 9.69 -0.80
C ALA A 113 -2.54 8.56 -1.63
N VAL A 114 -1.85 7.44 -1.89
CA VAL A 114 -2.39 6.31 -2.67
C VAL A 114 -2.80 5.16 -1.78
N GLU A 115 -3.75 4.34 -2.26
CA GLU A 115 -4.21 3.16 -1.54
C GLU A 115 -3.13 2.08 -1.54
N VAL A 116 -2.76 1.62 -0.34
CA VAL A 116 -1.82 0.50 -0.15
C VAL A 116 -2.36 -0.43 0.91
N LEU A 117 -2.34 -1.72 0.63
CA LEU A 117 -2.71 -2.77 1.59
C LEU A 117 -1.81 -2.69 2.83
N PRO A 118 -2.36 -2.90 4.03
CA PRO A 118 -1.60 -2.73 5.27
C PRO A 118 -0.49 -3.78 5.42
N GLY A 119 0.58 -3.40 6.15
CA GLY A 119 1.57 -4.36 6.59
C GLY A 119 0.95 -5.47 7.46
N PRO A 120 1.48 -6.69 7.44
CA PRO A 120 2.72 -7.12 6.77
C PRO A 120 2.52 -7.51 5.29
N ASN A 121 1.32 -7.36 4.72
CA ASN A 121 0.98 -7.86 3.40
C ASN A 121 1.66 -7.08 2.26
N MET A 122 1.81 -5.76 2.43
CA MET A 122 2.52 -4.90 1.49
C MET A 122 3.49 -4.00 2.24
N TYR A 123 4.76 -4.04 1.85
CA TYR A 123 5.80 -3.15 2.33
C TYR A 123 6.20 -2.16 1.23
N VAL A 124 6.39 -0.89 1.57
CA VAL A 124 6.83 0.15 0.64
C VAL A 124 8.05 0.86 1.18
N ASN A 125 9.20 0.61 0.56
CA ASN A 125 10.40 1.39 0.76
C ASN A 125 10.22 2.76 0.09
N LEU A 126 10.17 3.83 0.87
CA LEU A 126 9.91 5.19 0.40
C LEU A 126 10.93 5.73 -0.61
N ARG A 127 12.10 5.09 -0.70
CA ARG A 127 13.16 5.46 -1.65
C ARG A 127 13.30 4.50 -2.82
N ALA A 128 12.70 3.31 -2.74
CA ALA A 128 12.84 2.23 -3.71
C ALA A 128 11.48 1.61 -4.06
N PHE A 129 10.53 2.43 -4.47
CA PHE A 129 9.28 1.97 -5.07
C PHE A 129 9.11 2.49 -6.50
N HIS A 130 8.28 1.80 -7.26
CA HIS A 130 7.83 2.21 -8.60
C HIS A 130 6.32 2.07 -8.67
N PHE A 131 5.65 3.03 -9.27
CA PHE A 131 4.19 3.06 -9.38
C PHE A 131 3.76 3.26 -10.83
N ILE A 132 2.79 2.46 -11.26
CA ILE A 132 2.15 2.59 -12.57
C ILE A 132 0.64 2.66 -12.37
N THR A 133 -0.05 3.51 -13.14
CA THR A 133 -1.48 3.41 -13.40
C THR A 133 -1.69 3.30 -14.90
N ALA A 134 -2.47 2.30 -15.30
CA ALA A 134 -2.90 2.08 -16.65
C ALA A 134 -4.42 2.06 -16.74
N LEU A 135 -4.98 2.66 -17.78
CA LEU A 135 -6.41 2.79 -18.01
C LEU A 135 -6.80 2.14 -19.33
N ARG A 136 -8.01 1.59 -19.38
CA ARG A 136 -8.74 1.35 -20.60
C ARG A 136 -9.94 2.28 -20.63
N ARG A 137 -10.26 2.80 -21.81
CA ARG A 137 -11.33 3.79 -21.99
C ARG A 137 -12.31 3.31 -23.04
N ALA A 138 -13.57 3.72 -22.90
CA ALA A 138 -14.54 3.62 -23.98
C ALA A 138 -14.26 4.67 -25.08
N ASP A 139 -14.96 4.57 -26.19
CA ASP A 139 -14.80 5.49 -27.34
C ASP A 139 -15.08 6.96 -26.99
N ASP A 140 -15.90 7.21 -25.99
CA ASP A 140 -16.21 8.54 -25.46
C ASP A 140 -15.15 9.10 -24.50
N GLY A 141 -14.07 8.34 -24.24
CA GLY A 141 -12.98 8.67 -23.32
C GLY A 141 -13.25 8.31 -21.85
N THR A 142 -14.42 7.78 -21.51
CA THR A 142 -14.77 7.35 -20.15
C THR A 142 -13.89 6.17 -19.71
N PRO A 143 -13.23 6.22 -18.55
CA PRO A 143 -12.47 5.09 -18.04
C PRO A 143 -13.37 3.89 -17.72
N THR A 144 -13.09 2.76 -18.35
CA THR A 144 -13.81 1.50 -18.14
C THR A 144 -13.05 0.51 -17.28
N GLU A 145 -11.71 0.59 -17.29
CA GLU A 145 -10.86 -0.22 -16.43
C GLU A 145 -9.68 0.62 -15.94
N ALA A 146 -9.26 0.36 -14.70
CA ALA A 146 -8.05 0.92 -14.13
C ALA A 146 -7.24 -0.18 -13.45
N ILE A 147 -5.94 -0.21 -13.73
CA ILE A 147 -4.98 -1.08 -13.06
C ILE A 147 -3.88 -0.21 -12.49
N SER A 148 -3.72 -0.24 -11.17
CA SER A 148 -2.60 0.40 -10.49
C SER A 148 -1.66 -0.66 -9.91
N ILE A 149 -0.36 -0.52 -10.17
CA ILE A 149 0.68 -1.43 -9.71
C ILE A 149 1.68 -0.64 -8.88
N LEU A 150 1.94 -1.09 -7.68
CA LEU A 150 3.00 -0.59 -6.80
C LEU A 150 4.00 -1.71 -6.57
N ALA A 151 5.23 -1.54 -7.04
CA ALA A 151 6.34 -2.43 -6.75
C ALA A 151 7.31 -1.75 -5.78
N SER A 152 7.78 -2.48 -4.79
CA SER A 152 8.76 -1.99 -3.82
C SER A 152 9.75 -3.09 -3.44
N THR A 153 10.95 -2.71 -3.03
CA THR A 153 12.00 -3.66 -2.67
C THR A 153 12.60 -3.35 -1.30
N ALA A 154 12.85 -4.42 -0.56
CA ALA A 154 13.68 -4.44 0.64
C ALA A 154 14.99 -5.22 0.34
N ALA A 155 15.86 -5.36 1.32
CA ALA A 155 17.16 -6.00 1.12
C ALA A 155 17.09 -7.42 0.54
N THR A 156 16.12 -8.23 0.97
CA THR A 156 15.99 -9.64 0.59
C THR A 156 14.69 -9.99 -0.12
N SER A 157 13.76 -9.04 -0.23
CA SER A 157 12.40 -9.28 -0.72
C SER A 157 11.93 -8.17 -1.64
N ALA A 158 11.08 -8.50 -2.59
CA ALA A 158 10.30 -7.55 -3.37
C ALA A 158 8.81 -7.73 -3.06
N TYR A 159 8.08 -6.65 -3.09
CA TYR A 159 6.63 -6.61 -2.88
C TYR A 159 5.95 -5.98 -4.08
N VAL A 160 4.82 -6.54 -4.48
CA VAL A 160 3.98 -6.00 -5.54
C VAL A 160 2.54 -5.96 -5.05
N GLN A 161 1.91 -4.81 -5.19
CA GLN A 161 0.48 -4.67 -5.03
C GLN A 161 -0.13 -4.33 -6.39
N ILE A 162 -1.26 -4.98 -6.71
CA ILE A 162 -2.05 -4.70 -7.90
C ILE A 162 -3.48 -4.40 -7.45
N ILE A 163 -4.00 -3.25 -7.86
CA ILE A 163 -5.40 -2.88 -7.69
C ILE A 163 -6.01 -2.81 -9.08
N GLN A 164 -7.07 -3.57 -9.31
CA GLN A 164 -7.81 -3.62 -10.56
C GLN A 164 -9.25 -3.22 -10.31
N ALA A 165 -9.74 -2.24 -11.05
CA ALA A 165 -11.12 -1.81 -11.04
C ALA A 165 -11.70 -1.88 -12.44
N ARG A 166 -12.94 -2.29 -12.58
CA ARG A 166 -13.66 -2.33 -13.85
C ARG A 166 -15.05 -1.72 -13.68
N SER A 167 -15.48 -0.92 -14.66
CA SER A 167 -16.83 -0.37 -14.65
C SER A 167 -17.88 -1.45 -14.95
N GLY A 168 -19.06 -1.30 -14.34
CA GLY A 168 -20.20 -2.21 -14.49
C GLY A 168 -20.43 -3.11 -13.28
N ASP A 169 -21.46 -3.94 -13.39
CA ASP A 169 -21.83 -4.89 -12.34
C ASP A 169 -20.84 -6.06 -12.28
N ALA A 170 -20.64 -6.60 -11.08
CA ALA A 170 -19.89 -7.84 -10.93
C ALA A 170 -20.63 -8.98 -11.66
N PRO A 171 -19.91 -9.91 -12.30
CA PRO A 171 -20.54 -11.13 -12.80
C PRO A 171 -21.29 -11.83 -11.64
N GLU A 172 -22.54 -12.24 -11.89
CA GLU A 172 -23.29 -13.01 -10.90
C GLU A 172 -22.49 -14.27 -10.55
N GLY A 173 -21.95 -14.34 -9.33
CA GLY A 173 -21.17 -15.48 -8.81
C GLY A 173 -19.83 -15.12 -8.14
N GLU A 174 -19.28 -13.91 -8.31
CA GLU A 174 -18.00 -13.53 -7.69
C GLU A 174 -18.14 -12.77 -6.36
N SER A 175 -19.34 -12.61 -5.84
CA SER A 175 -19.53 -12.19 -4.45
C SER A 175 -19.25 -13.41 -3.55
N THR A 176 -18.00 -13.74 -3.34
CA THR A 176 -17.66 -14.55 -2.17
C THR A 176 -18.04 -13.69 -0.95
N PRO A 177 -19.07 -14.09 -0.16
CA PRO A 177 -19.24 -13.47 1.14
C PRO A 177 -17.89 -13.62 1.83
N ILE A 178 -17.32 -12.51 2.31
CA ILE A 178 -16.30 -12.59 3.32
C ILE A 178 -16.99 -13.22 4.51
N THR A 179 -16.99 -14.57 4.57
CA THR A 179 -17.10 -15.25 5.86
C THR A 179 -15.91 -14.64 6.61
N PRO A 180 -16.13 -13.99 7.76
CA PRO A 180 -15.03 -13.68 8.62
C PRO A 180 -14.51 -15.07 9.02
N GLU A 181 -13.59 -15.59 8.24
CA GLU A 181 -12.73 -16.66 8.71
C GLU A 181 -12.16 -16.07 9.98
N ALA A 182 -12.60 -16.67 11.08
CA ALA A 182 -12.23 -16.27 12.42
C ALA A 182 -10.76 -15.91 12.31
N THR A 183 -10.44 -14.65 12.57
CA THR A 183 -9.09 -14.15 12.66
C THR A 183 -8.37 -15.24 13.42
N ALA A 184 -7.67 -16.12 12.71
CA ALA A 184 -6.59 -16.85 13.33
C ALA A 184 -5.83 -15.70 13.95
N GLU A 185 -5.90 -15.60 15.26
CA GLU A 185 -5.01 -14.75 16.02
C GLU A 185 -3.65 -15.08 15.45
N VAL A 186 -3.19 -14.20 14.53
CA VAL A 186 -1.78 -14.21 14.21
C VAL A 186 -1.19 -13.99 15.58
N PRO A 187 -0.54 -15.01 16.16
CA PRO A 187 0.03 -14.85 17.46
C PRO A 187 0.81 -13.55 17.33
N LEU A 188 0.52 -12.62 18.21
CA LEU A 188 1.35 -11.43 18.36
C LEU A 188 2.75 -12.02 18.44
N ALA A 189 3.46 -11.96 17.32
CA ALA A 189 4.80 -12.49 17.27
C ALA A 189 5.53 -11.71 18.35
N THR A 190 5.57 -12.32 19.52
CA THR A 190 6.56 -11.98 20.51
C THR A 190 7.84 -12.11 19.72
N ALA A 191 8.39 -10.94 19.33
CA ALA A 191 9.58 -10.85 18.54
C ALA A 191 10.70 -11.56 19.30
N THR A 192 10.81 -12.87 19.09
CA THR A 192 11.92 -13.73 19.51
C THR A 192 13.04 -13.66 18.47
N GLY A 193 12.80 -12.97 17.34
CA GLY A 193 13.84 -12.56 16.40
C GLY A 193 14.59 -11.33 16.91
N ASP A 194 15.86 -11.22 16.56
CA ASP A 194 16.66 -10.04 16.84
C ASP A 194 15.94 -8.80 16.25
N PHE A 195 15.69 -7.77 17.08
CA PHE A 195 15.05 -6.51 16.68
C PHE A 195 15.72 -5.88 15.45
N ALA A 196 17.05 -5.92 15.42
CA ALA A 196 17.85 -5.40 14.33
C ALA A 196 17.66 -6.20 13.04
N GLU A 197 17.64 -7.52 13.13
CA GLU A 197 17.41 -8.41 11.99
C GLU A 197 15.98 -8.20 11.43
N THR A 198 14.97 -8.19 12.28
CA THR A 198 13.58 -7.95 11.87
C THR A 198 13.43 -6.61 11.17
N LEU A 199 13.99 -5.53 11.74
CA LEU A 199 13.90 -4.19 11.15
C LEU A 199 14.60 -4.12 9.79
N LYS A 200 15.75 -4.78 9.63
CA LYS A 200 16.50 -4.81 8.36
C LYS A 200 15.83 -5.67 7.30
N VAL A 201 15.32 -6.82 7.68
CA VAL A 201 14.68 -7.78 6.76
C VAL A 201 13.32 -7.28 6.32
N ASP A 202 12.48 -6.85 7.27
CA ASP A 202 11.13 -6.38 6.98
C ASP A 202 11.09 -4.90 6.56
N GLY A 203 12.18 -4.14 6.84
CA GLY A 203 12.31 -2.73 6.52
C GLY A 203 11.45 -1.82 7.41
N HIS A 204 10.63 -2.36 8.29
CA HIS A 204 9.82 -1.63 9.24
C HIS A 204 9.49 -2.47 10.47
N LEU A 205 9.12 -1.79 11.58
CA LEU A 205 8.71 -2.45 12.81
C LEU A 205 7.82 -1.53 13.63
N VAL A 206 6.81 -2.10 14.29
CA VAL A 206 5.97 -1.36 15.24
C VAL A 206 6.74 -1.14 16.55
N LEU A 207 6.83 0.10 16.99
CA LEU A 207 7.37 0.44 18.28
C LEU A 207 6.31 0.19 19.38
N ASN A 208 6.28 -1.03 19.89
CA ASN A 208 5.29 -1.46 20.88
C ASN A 208 5.49 -0.76 22.22
N ARG A 209 4.40 -0.66 23.00
CA ARG A 209 4.38 -0.12 24.37
C ARG A 209 4.84 1.34 24.49
N LEU A 210 4.59 2.14 23.44
CA LEU A 210 4.71 3.59 23.55
C LEU A 210 3.41 4.14 24.15
N GLU A 211 3.48 4.62 25.36
CA GLU A 211 2.33 5.18 26.06
C GLU A 211 2.23 6.68 25.80
N PHE A 212 1.17 7.09 25.11
CA PHE A 212 0.81 8.49 24.93
C PHE A 212 -0.34 8.84 25.84
N GLU A 213 -0.31 10.03 26.42
CA GLU A 213 -1.46 10.56 27.17
C GLU A 213 -2.69 10.64 26.27
N THR A 214 -3.85 10.26 26.80
CA THR A 214 -5.10 10.18 26.02
C THR A 214 -5.41 11.51 25.33
N GLY A 215 -5.61 11.44 23.99
CA GLY A 215 -5.93 12.61 23.15
C GLY A 215 -4.77 13.57 22.90
N THR A 216 -3.56 13.27 23.39
CA THR A 216 -2.38 14.13 23.21
C THR A 216 -1.28 13.46 22.39
N SER A 217 -0.22 14.21 22.14
CA SER A 217 1.03 13.71 21.55
C SER A 217 2.16 13.57 22.58
N ALA A 218 1.89 13.81 23.87
CA ALA A 218 2.88 13.70 24.91
C ALA A 218 3.23 12.23 25.14
N LEU A 219 4.49 11.87 24.98
CA LEU A 219 5.02 10.54 25.27
C LEU A 219 5.28 10.46 26.78
N GLY A 220 4.80 9.43 27.42
CA GLY A 220 5.00 9.18 28.85
C GLY A 220 6.48 9.16 29.27
N PRO A 221 6.76 9.06 30.58
CA PRO A 221 8.13 9.17 31.11
C PRO A 221 9.05 8.02 30.66
N GLY A 222 8.52 6.83 30.36
CA GLY A 222 9.30 5.62 30.04
C GLY A 222 9.81 4.91 31.29
N PRO A 223 10.79 4.02 31.18
CA PRO A 223 11.59 3.68 30.00
C PRO A 223 10.85 2.91 28.90
N PHE A 224 11.33 2.99 27.66
CA PHE A 224 10.75 2.31 26.51
C PHE A 224 11.78 1.37 25.87
N ALA A 225 11.72 0.08 26.16
CA ALA A 225 12.68 -0.91 25.69
C ALA A 225 12.83 -0.96 24.15
N THR A 226 11.75 -0.66 23.41
CA THR A 226 11.80 -0.59 21.95
C THR A 226 12.60 0.62 21.43
N LEU A 227 12.56 1.75 22.14
CA LEU A 227 13.37 2.93 21.81
C LEU A 227 14.84 2.74 22.17
N GLU A 228 15.14 2.05 23.25
CA GLU A 228 16.50 1.68 23.65
C GLU A 228 17.15 0.83 22.56
N ARG A 229 16.48 -0.26 22.14
CA ARG A 229 16.97 -1.13 21.05
C ARG A 229 17.14 -0.39 19.73
N LEU A 230 16.21 0.50 19.38
CA LEU A 230 16.34 1.31 18.18
C LEU A 230 17.53 2.26 18.26
N ALA A 231 17.75 2.89 19.41
CA ALA A 231 18.88 3.77 19.63
C ALA A 231 20.22 3.04 19.57
N GLU A 232 20.30 1.84 20.18
CA GLU A 232 21.49 0.98 20.11
C GLU A 232 21.80 0.59 18.66
N LEU A 233 20.79 0.17 17.88
CA LEU A 233 20.95 -0.15 16.47
C LEU A 233 21.43 1.05 15.66
N LEU A 234 20.83 2.23 15.84
CA LEU A 234 21.24 3.44 15.16
C LEU A 234 22.65 3.88 15.54
N LYS A 235 23.13 3.63 16.75
CA LYS A 235 24.52 3.88 17.16
C LYS A 235 25.49 2.88 16.56
N ALA A 236 25.10 1.60 16.50
CA ALA A 236 25.93 0.53 15.93
C ALA A 236 26.10 0.65 14.41
N GLU A 237 25.13 1.27 13.71
CA GLU A 237 25.10 1.39 12.26
C GLU A 237 25.01 2.86 11.83
N PRO A 238 26.18 3.52 11.64
CA PRO A 238 26.26 4.94 11.37
C PRO A 238 25.51 5.42 10.12
N ASP A 239 25.31 4.56 9.12
CA ASP A 239 24.68 4.89 7.84
C ASP A 239 23.18 4.60 7.82
N LEU A 240 22.67 3.85 8.79
CA LEU A 240 21.25 3.54 8.90
C LEU A 240 20.42 4.78 9.22
N ARG A 241 19.49 5.13 8.36
CA ARG A 241 18.51 6.21 8.54
C ARG A 241 17.10 5.64 8.59
N VAL A 242 16.27 6.21 9.46
CA VAL A 242 14.89 5.73 9.66
C VAL A 242 13.89 6.88 9.64
N ALA A 243 12.63 6.58 9.29
CA ALA A 243 11.48 7.42 9.55
C ALA A 243 10.64 6.81 10.67
N LEU A 244 10.17 7.63 11.59
CA LEU A 244 9.11 7.31 12.52
C LEU A 244 7.79 7.74 11.91
N VAL A 245 6.86 6.81 11.76
CA VAL A 245 5.55 7.06 11.16
C VAL A 245 4.46 6.84 12.21
N GLY A 246 3.78 7.92 12.57
CA GLY A 246 2.65 7.88 13.49
C GLY A 246 1.35 7.52 12.77
N HIS A 247 0.49 6.78 13.45
CA HIS A 247 -0.84 6.38 12.98
C HIS A 247 -1.90 6.69 14.04
N THR A 248 -3.16 6.81 13.60
CA THR A 248 -4.34 6.97 14.47
C THR A 248 -5.41 5.96 14.10
N ASP A 249 -6.43 5.86 14.93
CA ASP A 249 -7.72 5.33 14.51
C ASP A 249 -8.49 6.32 13.61
N ALA A 250 -9.65 5.90 13.09
CA ALA A 250 -10.43 6.70 12.15
C ALA A 250 -11.42 7.68 12.82
N VAL A 251 -11.24 8.02 14.09
CA VAL A 251 -12.10 8.99 14.77
C VAL A 251 -11.63 10.41 14.48
N GLY A 252 -12.51 11.24 13.89
CA GLY A 252 -12.22 12.64 13.53
C GLY A 252 -11.82 12.83 12.05
N SER A 253 -11.38 14.04 11.69
CA SER A 253 -10.98 14.36 10.33
C SER A 253 -9.59 13.83 9.98
N LEU A 254 -9.33 13.61 8.69
CA LEU A 254 -8.03 13.16 8.21
C LEU A 254 -6.92 14.16 8.56
N ASP A 255 -7.15 15.45 8.36
CA ASP A 255 -6.15 16.49 8.63
C ASP A 255 -5.76 16.53 10.10
N ALA A 256 -6.75 16.48 11.01
CA ALA A 256 -6.50 16.44 12.44
C ALA A 256 -5.71 15.18 12.85
N ASN A 257 -6.06 14.03 12.30
CA ASN A 257 -5.39 12.75 12.54
C ASN A 257 -3.97 12.72 11.98
N THR A 258 -3.77 13.25 10.78
CA THR A 258 -2.42 13.38 10.17
C THR A 258 -1.54 14.30 11.02
N ALA A 259 -2.06 15.44 11.47
CA ALA A 259 -1.33 16.33 12.35
C ALA A 259 -1.03 15.70 13.72
N LEU A 260 -1.99 14.99 14.33
CA LEU A 260 -1.79 14.30 15.61
C LEU A 260 -0.75 13.19 15.51
N SER A 261 -0.85 12.33 14.49
CA SER A 261 0.08 11.24 14.27
C SER A 261 1.51 11.73 14.02
N ARG A 262 1.68 12.83 13.25
CA ARG A 262 2.97 13.47 13.04
C ARG A 262 3.56 14.00 14.36
N ARG A 263 2.76 14.67 15.20
CA ARG A 263 3.23 15.14 16.52
C ARG A 263 3.66 13.99 17.42
N ARG A 264 2.96 12.84 17.39
CA ARG A 264 3.36 11.64 18.14
C ARG A 264 4.69 11.08 17.66
N ALA A 265 4.89 10.97 16.35
CA ALA A 265 6.16 10.55 15.77
C ALA A 265 7.30 11.52 16.13
N GLU A 266 7.04 12.83 16.12
CA GLU A 266 8.02 13.84 16.53
C GLU A 266 8.37 13.75 18.02
N ALA A 267 7.42 13.46 18.92
CA ALA A 267 7.70 13.24 20.33
C ALA A 267 8.62 12.02 20.55
N VAL A 268 8.42 10.94 19.78
CA VAL A 268 9.32 9.78 19.79
C VAL A 268 10.70 10.14 19.26
N ARG A 269 10.78 10.89 18.16
CA ARG A 269 12.05 11.41 17.61
C ARG A 269 12.81 12.23 18.63
N GLN A 270 12.14 13.17 19.28
CA GLN A 270 12.74 14.01 20.33
C GLN A 270 13.28 13.17 21.49
N ARG A 271 12.56 12.14 21.90
CA ARG A 271 13.03 11.21 22.93
C ARG A 271 14.29 10.47 22.49
N LEU A 272 14.38 9.98 21.27
CA LEU A 272 15.58 9.33 20.73
C LEU A 272 16.79 10.30 20.69
N VAL A 273 16.57 11.53 20.27
CA VAL A 273 17.63 12.55 20.20
C VAL A 273 18.08 13.02 21.59
N GLN A 274 17.12 13.33 22.49
CA GLN A 274 17.44 13.99 23.77
C GLN A 274 17.83 13.02 24.89
N SER A 275 17.23 11.81 24.89
CA SER A 275 17.43 10.85 25.99
C SER A 275 18.31 9.66 25.62
N TYR A 276 18.46 9.38 24.32
CA TYR A 276 19.25 8.24 23.83
C TYR A 276 20.40 8.66 22.90
N ASP A 277 20.72 9.97 22.79
CA ASP A 277 21.85 10.52 22.03
C ASP A 277 21.90 10.10 20.55
N VAL A 278 20.74 9.91 19.92
CA VAL A 278 20.66 9.63 18.49
C VAL A 278 20.82 10.94 17.69
N ALA A 279 21.69 10.95 16.69
CA ALA A 279 21.92 12.15 15.87
C ALA A 279 20.62 12.59 15.14
N PRO A 280 20.22 13.87 15.20
CA PRO A 280 18.94 14.37 14.66
C PRO A 280 18.70 14.08 13.19
N GLY A 281 19.77 14.04 12.37
CA GLY A 281 19.70 13.75 10.92
C GLY A 281 19.47 12.29 10.57
N ARG A 282 19.47 11.39 11.56
CA ARG A 282 19.29 9.95 11.38
C ARG A 282 17.84 9.51 11.46
N VAL A 283 16.99 10.36 12.03
CA VAL A 283 15.59 10.03 12.32
C VAL A 283 14.68 11.13 11.77
N GLU A 284 13.76 10.75 10.90
CA GLU A 284 12.68 11.61 10.40
C GLU A 284 11.37 11.30 11.14
N ALA A 285 10.43 12.25 11.21
CA ALA A 285 9.11 12.03 11.81
C ALA A 285 8.00 12.43 10.86
N GLN A 286 7.05 11.52 10.65
CA GLN A 286 5.95 11.68 9.71
C GLN A 286 4.62 11.20 10.32
N GLY A 287 3.49 11.65 9.76
CA GLY A 287 2.16 11.27 10.19
C GLY A 287 1.31 10.73 9.07
N ALA A 288 0.79 9.51 9.21
CA ALA A 288 -0.10 8.85 8.25
C ALA A 288 -1.59 9.01 8.62
N GLY A 289 -1.92 9.57 9.79
CA GLY A 289 -3.29 9.59 10.29
C GLY A 289 -3.88 8.17 10.33
N TYR A 290 -5.11 8.02 9.87
CA TYR A 290 -5.80 6.71 9.78
C TYR A 290 -5.69 6.04 8.41
N LEU A 291 -4.86 6.54 7.49
CA LEU A 291 -4.80 6.04 6.11
C LEU A 291 -4.15 4.66 5.95
N ALA A 292 -3.44 4.18 6.97
CA ALA A 292 -2.84 2.85 6.97
C ALA A 292 -3.29 2.05 8.21
N PRO A 293 -4.57 1.63 8.27
CA PRO A 293 -5.06 0.85 9.39
C PRO A 293 -4.44 -0.55 9.38
N ARG A 294 -4.04 -1.03 10.56
CA ARG A 294 -3.55 -2.39 10.77
C ARG A 294 -4.68 -3.34 11.16
N ALA A 295 -5.71 -2.80 11.76
CA ALA A 295 -6.89 -3.53 12.21
C ALA A 295 -8.17 -2.74 11.93
N SER A 296 -9.32 -3.38 12.10
CA SER A 296 -10.62 -2.75 11.87
C SER A 296 -10.87 -1.58 12.83
N ASN A 297 -11.19 -0.41 12.32
CA ASN A 297 -11.61 0.75 13.11
C ASN A 297 -13.02 0.59 13.74
N LEU A 298 -13.76 -0.46 13.39
CA LEU A 298 -15.10 -0.74 13.92
C LEU A 298 -15.06 -1.28 15.36
N THR A 299 -13.94 -1.84 15.79
CA THR A 299 -13.76 -2.39 17.14
C THR A 299 -12.77 -1.56 17.94
N GLU A 300 -12.96 -1.49 19.28
CA GLU A 300 -12.02 -0.77 20.15
C GLU A 300 -10.61 -1.39 20.09
N ALA A 301 -10.54 -2.72 20.15
CA ALA A 301 -9.26 -3.44 20.03
C ALA A 301 -8.53 -3.14 18.71
N GLY A 302 -9.27 -3.00 17.62
CA GLY A 302 -8.67 -2.63 16.33
C GLY A 302 -8.24 -1.18 16.29
N ARG A 303 -9.02 -0.25 16.86
CA ARG A 303 -8.61 1.16 17.00
C ARG A 303 -7.34 1.29 17.82
N GLU A 304 -7.21 0.53 18.92
CA GLU A 304 -5.98 0.52 19.73
C GLU A 304 -4.76 0.07 18.91
N GLN A 305 -4.89 -0.98 18.10
CA GLN A 305 -3.82 -1.43 17.21
C GLN A 305 -3.45 -0.38 16.14
N ASN A 306 -4.40 0.47 15.76
CA ASN A 306 -4.16 1.55 14.79
C ASN A 306 -3.44 2.76 15.42
N ARG A 307 -3.63 3.02 16.71
CA ARG A 307 -2.95 4.09 17.48
C ARG A 307 -1.50 3.69 17.81
N ARG A 308 -0.61 3.76 16.84
CA ARG A 308 0.77 3.27 16.94
C ARG A 308 1.79 4.21 16.30
N VAL A 309 3.07 3.97 16.57
CA VAL A 309 4.20 4.52 15.82
C VAL A 309 5.00 3.35 15.26
N GLU A 310 5.37 3.44 14.00
CA GLU A 310 6.26 2.50 13.31
C GLU A 310 7.61 3.16 13.04
N VAL A 311 8.67 2.37 13.05
CA VAL A 311 9.97 2.74 12.50
C VAL A 311 10.10 2.12 11.11
N VAL A 312 10.54 2.89 10.13
CA VAL A 312 10.71 2.49 8.73
C VAL A 312 12.15 2.79 8.32
N VAL A 313 12.85 1.82 7.75
CA VAL A 313 14.21 2.00 7.23
C VAL A 313 14.16 2.87 5.97
N LEU A 314 14.97 3.93 5.94
CA LEU A 314 15.10 4.82 4.79
C LEU A 314 16.35 4.49 3.95
N SER A 315 17.47 4.22 4.57
CA SER A 315 18.72 3.79 3.94
C SER A 315 19.62 3.10 4.97
N ALA A 316 20.44 2.18 4.48
CA ALA A 316 21.61 1.62 5.14
C ALA A 316 22.66 1.48 4.04
N ASP A 317 23.45 2.53 3.80
CA ASP A 317 24.53 2.54 2.80
C ASP A 317 25.81 2.04 3.43
#